data_5cfa60e9390e32d23f30f01d796a516d
#
_entry.id   5cfa60e9390e32d23f30f01d796a516d
#
_cell.length_a   1.000
_cell.length_b   1.000
_cell.length_c   1.000
_cell.angle_alpha   90.00
_cell.angle_beta   90.00
_cell.angle_gamma   90.00
#
_symmetry.space_group_name_H-M   'P 1'
#
loop_
_entity.id
_entity.type
_entity.pdbx_description
1 polymer ?
#
loop_
_entity_poly.entity_id
_entity_poly.type
_entity_poly.pdbx_seq_one_letter_code
_entity_poly.pdbx_strand_id
1 'polypeptide(L)'
;FAGDYVRAMWMMLQHQAADDYVVSTNKIHSVRNLCEIVFNRLGLNYNDYVQVDKKVYRPVEDVQLVGDSAKIRAELNWSPEVGFEEMLSLMVDADLELLSTN
;
A
#
# COMPACT_ATOMS: atom_id res chain seq x y z
N PHE A 1 -0.28 -1.84 3.80
CA PHE A 1 -0.16 -1.26 5.14
C PHE A 1 0.75 -2.11 6.02
N ALA A 2 1.76 -1.45 6.59
CA ALA A 2 2.80 -2.16 7.36
C ALA A 2 2.25 -2.96 8.55
N GLY A 3 1.22 -2.45 9.22
CA GLY A 3 0.58 -3.15 10.33
C GLY A 3 -0.01 -4.50 9.95
N ASP A 4 -0.60 -4.60 8.76
CA ASP A 4 -1.13 -5.86 8.22
C ASP A 4 -0.01 -6.85 7.94
N TYR A 5 1.13 -6.39 7.43
CA TYR A 5 2.27 -7.25 7.13
C TYR A 5 2.98 -7.74 8.38
N VAL A 6 3.10 -6.89 9.39
CA VAL A 6 3.66 -7.29 10.70
C VAL A 6 2.78 -8.35 11.35
N ARG A 7 1.46 -8.21 11.27
CA ARG A 7 0.52 -9.21 11.76
C ARG A 7 0.68 -10.54 11.02
N ALA A 8 0.89 -10.50 9.70
CA ALA A 8 1.17 -11.71 8.90
C ALA A 8 2.44 -12.41 9.41
N MET A 9 3.52 -11.65 9.65
CA MET A 9 4.77 -12.19 10.18
C MET A 9 4.56 -12.88 11.53
N TRP A 10 3.82 -12.26 12.43
CA TRP A 10 3.49 -12.86 13.72
C TRP A 10 2.68 -14.16 13.56
N MET A 11 1.67 -14.17 12.67
CA MET A 11 0.85 -15.34 12.39
C MET A 11 1.66 -16.49 11.80
N MET A 12 2.64 -16.18 10.94
CA MET A 12 3.55 -17.19 10.39
C MET A 12 4.35 -17.90 11.48
N LEU A 13 4.78 -17.16 12.52
CA LEU A 13 5.52 -17.71 13.66
C LEU A 13 4.63 -18.56 14.58
N GLN A 14 3.33 -18.35 14.58
CA GLN A 14 2.38 -19.13 15.37
C GLN A 14 1.94 -20.42 14.67
N HIS A 15 2.23 -20.56 13.37
CA HIS A 15 1.88 -21.75 12.61
C HIS A 15 2.79 -22.92 12.98
N GLN A 16 2.23 -24.14 12.98
CA GLN A 16 2.96 -25.34 13.45
C GLN A 16 4.08 -25.76 12.51
N ALA A 17 3.97 -25.47 11.23
CA ALA A 17 4.98 -25.82 10.22
C ALA A 17 5.58 -24.56 9.61
N ALA A 18 6.91 -24.51 9.50
CA ALA A 18 7.60 -23.45 8.78
C ALA A 18 7.33 -23.57 7.28
N ASP A 19 7.03 -22.45 6.63
CA ASP A 19 6.77 -22.42 5.18
C ASP A 19 7.02 -21.01 4.65
N ASP A 20 7.01 -20.87 3.33
CA ASP A 20 7.14 -19.60 2.64
C ASP A 20 5.77 -19.09 2.23
N TYR A 21 5.54 -17.78 2.43
CA TYR A 21 4.26 -17.14 2.11
C TYR A 21 4.48 -15.85 1.35
N VAL A 22 3.69 -15.66 0.29
CA VAL A 22 3.53 -14.35 -0.34
C VAL A 22 2.51 -13.56 0.45
N VAL A 23 2.88 -12.37 0.91
CA VAL A 23 2.01 -11.45 1.64
C VAL A 23 1.72 -10.25 0.75
N SER A 24 0.48 -10.09 0.36
CA SER A 24 0.06 -9.01 -0.54
C SER A 24 -1.43 -8.72 -0.37
N THR A 25 -1.86 -7.59 -0.93
CA THR A 25 -3.28 -7.22 -0.97
C THR A 25 -4.04 -7.84 -2.14
N ASN A 26 -3.35 -8.49 -3.09
CA ASN A 26 -3.87 -9.02 -4.35
C ASN A 26 -4.40 -7.93 -5.31
N LYS A 27 -4.10 -6.67 -5.02
CA LYS A 27 -4.57 -5.52 -5.81
C LYS A 27 -3.39 -4.71 -6.32
N ILE A 28 -3.60 -4.10 -7.49
CA ILE A 28 -2.63 -3.19 -8.09
C ILE A 28 -3.23 -1.78 -8.14
N HIS A 29 -2.40 -0.79 -7.91
CA HIS A 29 -2.78 0.61 -7.94
C HIS A 29 -1.74 1.40 -8.71
N SER A 30 -2.18 2.39 -9.49
CA SER A 30 -1.26 3.29 -10.19
C SER A 30 -0.76 4.39 -9.26
N VAL A 31 0.40 4.96 -9.58
CA VAL A 31 0.91 6.16 -8.89
C VAL A 31 -0.05 7.33 -9.08
N ARG A 32 -0.69 7.44 -10.25
CA ARG A 32 -1.72 8.45 -10.51
C ARG A 32 -2.87 8.32 -9.52
N ASN A 33 -3.39 7.09 -9.31
CA ASN A 33 -4.45 6.83 -8.34
C ASN A 33 -4.04 7.24 -6.92
N LEU A 34 -2.80 6.95 -6.53
CA LEU A 34 -2.25 7.40 -5.25
C LEU A 34 -2.29 8.93 -5.14
N CYS A 35 -1.82 9.63 -6.16
CA CYS A 35 -1.84 11.10 -6.19
C CYS A 35 -3.26 11.65 -6.09
N GLU A 36 -4.21 11.07 -6.83
CA GLU A 36 -5.61 11.49 -6.79
C GLU A 36 -6.20 11.36 -5.37
N ILE A 37 -5.99 10.23 -4.73
CA ILE A 37 -6.51 9.97 -3.37
C ILE A 37 -5.90 10.95 -2.36
N VAL A 38 -4.58 11.11 -2.37
CA VAL A 38 -3.87 11.96 -1.41
C VAL A 38 -4.29 13.43 -1.58
N PHE A 39 -4.25 13.95 -2.80
CA PHE A 39 -4.60 15.36 -3.03
C PHE A 39 -6.08 15.64 -2.86
N ASN A 40 -6.97 14.70 -3.20
CA ASN A 40 -8.41 14.83 -2.92
C ASN A 40 -8.67 14.90 -1.42
N ARG A 41 -7.95 14.13 -0.61
CA ARG A 41 -8.04 14.19 0.85
C ARG A 41 -7.72 15.58 1.39
N LEU A 42 -6.81 16.29 0.73
CA LEU A 42 -6.39 17.65 1.08
C LEU A 42 -7.25 18.74 0.44
N GLY A 43 -8.23 18.38 -0.37
CA GLY A 43 -9.03 19.33 -1.13
C GLY A 43 -8.28 20.00 -2.27
N LEU A 44 -7.22 19.36 -2.79
CA LEU A 44 -6.34 19.88 -3.83
C LEU A 44 -6.45 19.04 -5.10
N ASN A 45 -6.09 19.64 -6.24
CA ASN A 45 -5.97 18.95 -7.51
C ASN A 45 -4.50 18.56 -7.72
N TYR A 46 -4.21 17.26 -7.86
CA TYR A 46 -2.83 16.78 -8.01
C TYR A 46 -2.15 17.31 -9.27
N ASN A 47 -2.88 17.63 -10.33
CA ASN A 47 -2.32 18.18 -11.56
C ASN A 47 -1.59 19.50 -11.35
N ASP A 48 -1.96 20.27 -10.32
CA ASP A 48 -1.35 21.55 -10.00
C ASP A 48 0.01 21.41 -9.31
N TYR A 49 0.31 20.24 -8.74
CA TYR A 49 1.47 20.01 -7.88
C TYR A 49 2.40 18.91 -8.36
N VAL A 50 1.90 17.93 -9.10
CA VAL A 50 2.64 16.74 -9.51
C VAL A 50 3.11 16.90 -10.95
N GLN A 51 4.41 16.74 -11.18
CA GLN A 51 5.01 16.78 -12.50
C GLN A 51 5.76 15.50 -12.79
N VAL A 52 5.72 15.06 -14.05
CA VAL A 52 6.52 13.93 -14.52
C VAL A 52 7.89 14.44 -14.91
N ASP A 53 8.93 13.99 -14.22
CA ASP A 53 10.31 14.31 -14.56
C ASP A 53 10.85 13.28 -15.54
N LYS A 54 11.16 13.72 -16.74
CA LYS A 54 11.71 12.86 -17.81
C LYS A 54 13.04 12.21 -17.44
N LYS A 55 13.81 12.83 -16.55
CA LYS A 55 15.12 12.30 -16.10
C LYS A 55 14.98 11.05 -15.25
N VAL A 56 13.88 10.94 -14.51
CA VAL A 56 13.60 9.78 -13.63
C VAL A 56 12.54 8.86 -14.22
N TYR A 57 12.03 9.19 -15.40
CA TYR A 57 11.02 8.39 -16.08
C TYR A 57 11.64 7.06 -16.53
N ARG A 58 11.02 5.96 -16.12
CA ARG A 58 11.40 4.62 -16.57
C ARG A 58 10.51 4.18 -17.73
N PRO A 59 11.07 3.47 -18.73
CA PRO A 59 10.23 2.85 -19.76
C PRO A 59 9.13 2.01 -19.15
N VAL A 60 7.99 1.94 -19.81
CA VAL A 60 6.84 1.15 -19.37
C VAL A 60 7.27 -0.32 -19.26
N GLU A 61 7.07 -0.92 -18.10
CA GLU A 61 7.22 -2.36 -17.93
C GLU A 61 6.01 -3.06 -18.58
N ASP A 62 6.29 -4.05 -19.43
CA ASP A 62 5.24 -4.77 -20.16
C ASP A 62 4.38 -5.65 -19.24
N VAL A 63 4.87 -5.94 -18.04
CA VAL A 63 4.21 -6.85 -17.09
C VAL A 63 3.93 -6.11 -15.78
N GLN A 64 2.66 -6.05 -15.39
CA GLN A 64 2.26 -5.57 -14.08
C GLN A 64 2.45 -6.68 -13.06
N LEU A 65 3.21 -6.39 -11.98
CA LEU A 65 3.45 -7.35 -10.91
C LEU A 65 2.39 -7.21 -9.83
N VAL A 66 1.62 -8.28 -9.65
CA VAL A 66 0.63 -8.38 -8.56
C VAL A 66 0.96 -9.61 -7.75
N GLY A 67 1.13 -9.43 -6.43
CA GLY A 67 1.34 -10.57 -5.54
C GLY A 67 0.05 -11.35 -5.34
N ASP A 68 0.15 -12.68 -5.34
CA ASP A 68 -0.96 -13.59 -5.02
C ASP A 68 -0.78 -14.14 -3.60
N SER A 69 -1.61 -13.70 -2.67
CA SER A 69 -1.57 -14.11 -1.27
C SER A 69 -2.59 -15.21 -0.92
N ALA A 70 -3.06 -15.97 -1.91
CA ALA A 70 -4.07 -17.01 -1.69
C ALA A 70 -3.63 -18.04 -0.64
N LYS A 71 -2.36 -18.43 -0.64
CA LYS A 71 -1.82 -19.44 0.29
C LYS A 71 -1.93 -19.00 1.75
N ILE A 72 -1.45 -17.81 2.08
CA ILE A 72 -1.50 -17.32 3.47
C ILE A 72 -2.94 -17.07 3.94
N ARG A 73 -3.82 -16.64 3.04
CA ARG A 73 -5.24 -16.45 3.34
C ARG A 73 -5.91 -17.77 3.68
N ALA A 74 -5.62 -18.83 2.91
CA ALA A 74 -6.19 -20.14 3.11
C ALA A 74 -5.63 -20.87 4.33
N GLU A 75 -4.31 -20.84 4.52
CA GLU A 75 -3.65 -21.61 5.58
C GLU A 75 -3.63 -20.89 6.93
N LEU A 76 -3.44 -19.57 6.96
CA LEU A 76 -3.34 -18.81 8.21
C LEU A 76 -4.54 -17.92 8.49
N ASN A 77 -5.51 -17.89 7.59
CA ASN A 77 -6.68 -17.02 7.69
C ASN A 77 -6.31 -15.55 7.83
N TRP A 78 -5.19 -15.15 7.22
CA TRP A 78 -4.76 -13.76 7.18
C TRP A 78 -5.41 -13.04 6.00
N SER A 79 -5.80 -11.81 6.21
CA SER A 79 -6.17 -10.88 5.13
C SER A 79 -5.84 -9.45 5.58
N PRO A 80 -5.56 -8.54 4.63
CA PRO A 80 -5.34 -7.15 5.01
C PRO A 80 -6.62 -6.53 5.58
N GLU A 81 -6.48 -5.79 6.68
CA GLU A 81 -7.59 -5.10 7.34
C GLU A 81 -7.72 -3.65 6.89
N VAL A 82 -6.60 -3.05 6.42
CA VAL A 82 -6.56 -1.66 5.98
C VAL A 82 -6.44 -1.62 4.46
N GLY A 83 -7.43 -1.03 3.80
CA GLY A 83 -7.44 -0.85 2.36
C GLY A 83 -6.47 0.26 1.91
N PHE A 84 -6.25 0.35 0.59
CA PHE A 84 -5.31 1.30 -0.01
C PHE A 84 -5.70 2.75 0.28
N GLU A 85 -6.95 3.11 0.08
CA GLU A 85 -7.45 4.47 0.33
C GLU A 85 -7.40 4.82 1.83
N GLU A 86 -7.79 3.90 2.69
CA GLU A 86 -7.71 4.09 4.14
C GLU A 86 -6.26 4.28 4.60
N MET A 87 -5.33 3.48 4.09
CA MET A 87 -3.91 3.60 4.39
C MET A 87 -3.38 4.99 4.02
N LEU A 88 -3.68 5.46 2.81
CA LEU A 88 -3.26 6.78 2.34
C LEU A 88 -3.87 7.90 3.20
N SER A 89 -5.14 7.76 3.58
CA SER A 89 -5.81 8.73 4.45
C SER A 89 -5.15 8.81 5.83
N LEU A 90 -4.80 7.67 6.41
CA LEU A 90 -4.08 7.60 7.69
C LEU A 90 -2.70 8.28 7.59
N MET A 91 -1.98 8.07 6.50
CA MET A 91 -0.67 8.68 6.28
C MET A 91 -0.78 10.21 6.13
N VAL A 92 -1.74 10.69 5.34
CA VAL A 92 -1.98 12.12 5.15
C VAL A 92 -2.35 12.78 6.47
N ASP A 93 -3.26 12.19 7.22
CA ASP A 93 -3.70 12.74 8.50
C ASP A 93 -2.55 12.81 9.51
N ALA A 94 -1.70 11.80 9.56
CA ALA A 94 -0.52 11.78 10.43
C ALA A 94 0.49 12.88 10.05
N ASP A 95 0.74 13.07 8.76
CA ASP A 95 1.65 14.11 8.28
C ASP A 95 1.10 15.52 8.54
N LEU A 96 -0.21 15.72 8.37
CA LEU A 96 -0.86 16.99 8.68
C LEU A 96 -0.76 17.31 10.18
N GLU A 97 -0.97 16.32 11.03
CA GLU A 97 -0.83 16.48 12.47
C GLU A 97 0.61 16.87 12.85
N LEU A 98 1.60 16.18 12.26
CA LEU A 98 3.00 16.47 12.49
C LEU A 98 3.36 17.90 12.08
N LEU A 99 2.88 18.36 10.94
CA LEU A 99 3.13 19.72 10.44
C LEU A 99 2.41 20.79 11.28
N SER A 100 1.25 20.48 11.83
CA SER A 100 0.47 21.45 12.64
C SER A 100 1.06 21.65 14.04
N THR A 101 1.88 20.72 14.53
CA THR A 101 2.52 20.81 15.86
C THR A 101 3.87 21.56 15.83
N ASN A 102 4.33 21.91 14.64
CA ASN A 102 5.54 22.72 14.45
C ASN A 102 5.18 24.23 14.32
#